data_ed4db68ba6de1d07c4dce865219f00e7
#
_entry.id   ed4db68ba6de1d07c4dce865219f00e7
#
_cell.length_a   1.000
_cell.length_b   1.000
_cell.length_c   1.000
_cell.angle_alpha   90.00
_cell.angle_beta   90.00
_cell.angle_gamma   90.00
#
_symmetry.space_group_name_H-M   'P 1'
#
loop_
_entity.id
_entity.type
_entity.pdbx_description
1 polymer ?
#
loop_
_entity_poly.entity_id
_entity_poly.type
_entity_poly.pdbx_seq_one_letter_code
_entity_poly.pdbx_strand_id
1 'polypeptide(L)'
;MQRLLLAVFDASITFAGSAQSQQSQRPVTPSSRWVLNGHSSAALGTSVGDAFGSIDTHSGLGAGIEAGYLITPRLLAYAGVDIVKQGVNEVGLDGDFGLTHIEAGARLSFPISGSKLLPYVGGWVGRRGLTTTVDDFATGTSSDLSLSGLAAGASGGVQFFVSPSLAIDGGVSLGVGKMGNVKVDGQKEDWGTPDNTTTTRLRFGANWYP
;
A
#
# COMPACT_ATOMS: atom_id res chain seq x y z
N MET A 1 -1.65 6.93 -33.68
CA MET A 1 -0.98 5.62 -33.65
C MET A 1 0.41 5.78 -33.06
N GLN A 2 0.56 5.71 -31.75
CA GLN A 2 1.85 5.74 -31.06
C GLN A 2 2.09 4.33 -30.52
N ARG A 3 3.20 3.74 -30.96
CA ARG A 3 3.65 2.40 -30.54
C ARG A 3 4.32 2.52 -29.16
N LEU A 4 3.71 1.92 -28.16
CA LEU A 4 4.29 1.76 -26.83
C LEU A 4 5.41 0.70 -26.92
N LEU A 5 6.65 1.10 -26.74
CA LEU A 5 7.80 0.21 -26.62
C LEU A 5 7.83 -0.32 -25.18
N LEU A 6 7.46 -1.59 -25.01
CA LEU A 6 7.70 -2.33 -23.78
C LEU A 6 9.20 -2.67 -23.71
N ALA A 7 9.95 -1.97 -22.88
CA ALA A 7 11.30 -2.37 -22.52
C ALA A 7 11.20 -3.39 -21.37
N VAL A 8 11.35 -4.67 -21.70
CA VAL A 8 11.56 -5.74 -20.73
C VAL A 8 13.00 -5.63 -20.23
N PHE A 9 13.19 -5.25 -18.99
CA PHE A 9 14.49 -5.31 -18.33
C PHE A 9 14.79 -6.76 -17.99
N ASP A 10 15.66 -7.37 -18.77
CA ASP A 10 16.25 -8.69 -18.52
C ASP A 10 17.42 -8.49 -17.54
N ALA A 11 17.13 -8.54 -16.24
CA ALA A 11 18.16 -8.51 -15.20
C ALA A 11 18.67 -9.92 -14.91
N SER A 12 19.56 -10.42 -15.76
CA SER A 12 20.31 -11.66 -15.50
C SER A 12 21.34 -11.40 -14.40
N ILE A 13 20.98 -11.66 -13.13
CA ILE A 13 21.92 -11.65 -12.02
C ILE A 13 22.68 -12.97 -12.02
N THR A 14 23.89 -12.98 -12.55
CA THR A 14 24.81 -14.09 -12.48
C THR A 14 25.44 -14.12 -11.09
N PHE A 15 24.96 -15.03 -10.22
CA PHE A 15 25.62 -15.32 -8.95
C PHE A 15 26.84 -16.21 -9.21
N ALA A 16 28.04 -15.62 -9.16
CA ALA A 16 29.28 -16.38 -9.02
C ALA A 16 29.36 -16.90 -7.57
N GLY A 17 28.95 -18.15 -7.39
CA GLY A 17 29.00 -18.84 -6.10
C GLY A 17 30.41 -19.26 -5.77
N SER A 18 31.07 -18.62 -4.79
CA SER A 18 32.16 -19.22 -4.03
C SER A 18 31.55 -20.26 -3.10
N ALA A 19 31.95 -21.53 -3.29
CA ALA A 19 31.59 -22.66 -2.43
C ALA A 19 32.29 -22.50 -1.07
N GLN A 20 31.71 -21.70 -0.19
CA GLN A 20 32.04 -21.72 1.23
C GLN A 20 31.13 -22.74 1.91
N SER A 21 31.74 -23.59 2.75
CA SER A 21 31.13 -24.66 3.55
C SER A 21 29.72 -24.31 4.01
N GLN A 22 28.71 -25.00 3.45
CA GLN A 22 27.30 -24.93 3.87
C GLN A 22 27.16 -25.51 5.28
N GLN A 23 27.44 -24.67 6.28
CA GLN A 23 26.76 -24.88 7.55
C GLN A 23 25.26 -24.69 7.22
N SER A 24 24.50 -25.75 7.41
CA SER A 24 23.02 -25.79 7.25
C SER A 24 22.39 -24.73 8.17
N GLN A 25 22.38 -23.47 7.71
CA GLN A 25 21.71 -22.39 8.42
C GLN A 25 20.20 -22.64 8.33
N ARG A 26 19.62 -22.93 9.49
CA ARG A 26 18.15 -23.04 9.59
C ARG A 26 17.54 -21.70 9.12
N PRO A 27 16.38 -21.72 8.45
CA PRO A 27 15.65 -20.50 8.13
C PRO A 27 15.47 -19.68 9.39
N VAL A 28 15.61 -18.36 9.30
CA VAL A 28 15.36 -17.49 10.45
C VAL A 28 13.89 -17.62 10.84
N THR A 29 13.67 -18.05 12.08
CA THR A 29 12.34 -18.16 12.67
C THR A 29 12.10 -16.93 13.53
N PRO A 30 10.98 -16.20 13.35
CA PRO A 30 10.63 -15.07 14.21
C PRO A 30 10.55 -15.49 15.68
N SER A 31 10.95 -14.57 16.59
CA SER A 31 10.93 -14.79 18.04
C SER A 31 9.51 -14.84 18.62
N SER A 32 8.55 -14.24 17.94
CA SER A 32 7.15 -14.13 18.38
C SER A 32 6.19 -14.44 17.23
N ARG A 33 4.97 -14.82 17.58
CA ARG A 33 3.85 -14.89 16.64
C ARG A 33 3.20 -13.52 16.39
N TRP A 34 3.37 -12.58 17.30
CA TRP A 34 2.89 -11.20 17.10
C TRP A 34 3.90 -10.44 16.26
N VAL A 35 3.38 -9.58 15.40
CA VAL A 35 4.17 -8.71 14.50
C VAL A 35 3.60 -7.31 14.60
N LEU A 36 4.47 -6.34 14.85
CA LEU A 36 4.15 -4.94 14.71
C LEU A 36 5.00 -4.38 13.57
N ASN A 37 4.38 -3.73 12.62
CA ASN A 37 5.05 -3.09 11.47
C ASN A 37 4.83 -1.59 11.51
N GLY A 38 5.90 -0.82 11.33
CA GLY A 38 5.84 0.59 10.99
C GLY A 38 6.49 0.80 9.63
N HIS A 39 5.83 1.53 8.73
CA HIS A 39 6.34 1.73 7.39
C HIS A 39 6.06 3.14 6.86
N SER A 40 6.91 3.60 5.96
CA SER A 40 6.63 4.67 5.02
C SER A 40 5.99 4.08 3.77
N SER A 41 5.10 4.83 3.15
CA SER A 41 4.42 4.44 1.92
C SER A 41 4.54 5.53 0.86
N ALA A 42 4.64 5.10 -0.39
CA ALA A 42 4.53 5.97 -1.54
C ALA A 42 3.40 5.46 -2.43
N ALA A 43 2.34 6.25 -2.62
CA ALA A 43 1.34 5.98 -3.63
C ALA A 43 1.87 6.49 -4.98
N LEU A 44 1.88 5.62 -5.99
CA LEU A 44 2.37 5.95 -7.34
C LEU A 44 1.27 6.53 -8.25
N GLY A 45 0.11 6.80 -7.70
CA GLY A 45 -1.07 7.31 -8.37
C GLY A 45 -2.32 6.60 -7.89
N THR A 46 -3.41 7.33 -7.85
CA THR A 46 -4.77 6.81 -7.67
C THR A 46 -5.58 7.35 -8.82
N SER A 47 -6.15 6.50 -9.66
CA SER A 47 -7.13 6.91 -10.65
C SER A 47 -8.53 6.70 -10.07
N VAL A 48 -9.37 7.71 -10.20
CA VAL A 48 -10.80 7.67 -9.90
C VAL A 48 -11.53 7.77 -11.22
N GLY A 49 -12.40 6.81 -11.51
CA GLY A 49 -12.97 6.61 -12.85
C GLY A 49 -13.98 7.65 -13.33
N ASP A 50 -14.66 7.31 -14.40
CA ASP A 50 -15.30 8.13 -15.44
C ASP A 50 -16.38 9.18 -15.03
N ALA A 51 -16.97 9.15 -13.84
CA ALA A 51 -18.09 10.05 -13.50
C ALA A 51 -17.65 11.49 -13.19
N PHE A 52 -16.36 11.69 -12.82
CA PHE A 52 -15.80 13.02 -12.51
C PHE A 52 -14.73 13.49 -13.51
N GLY A 53 -14.62 12.84 -14.70
CA GLY A 53 -13.41 12.94 -15.49
C GLY A 53 -12.28 12.19 -14.78
N SER A 54 -11.39 11.52 -15.47
CA SER A 54 -10.30 10.76 -14.83
C SER A 54 -9.42 11.71 -14.00
N ILE A 55 -9.64 11.74 -12.69
CA ILE A 55 -8.75 12.44 -11.77
C ILE A 55 -7.55 11.53 -11.53
N ASP A 56 -6.45 11.82 -12.21
CA ASP A 56 -5.18 11.17 -11.95
C ASP A 56 -4.45 11.94 -10.85
N THR A 57 -4.43 11.38 -9.64
CA THR A 57 -3.63 11.96 -8.55
C THR A 57 -2.15 11.65 -8.77
N HIS A 58 -1.30 12.64 -8.49
CA HIS A 58 0.15 12.47 -8.53
C HIS A 58 0.63 11.56 -7.39
N SER A 59 1.88 11.14 -7.47
CA SER A 59 2.52 10.35 -6.41
C SER A 59 2.48 11.09 -5.08
N GLY A 60 2.23 10.36 -4.01
CA GLY A 60 2.19 10.89 -2.65
C GLY A 60 3.03 10.08 -1.69
N LEU A 61 3.42 10.70 -0.58
CA LEU A 61 4.17 10.06 0.49
C LEU A 61 3.30 9.96 1.75
N GLY A 62 3.52 8.89 2.50
CA GLY A 62 2.77 8.61 3.70
C GLY A 62 3.48 7.69 4.66
N ALA A 63 2.74 7.31 5.68
CA ALA A 63 3.19 6.36 6.68
C ALA A 63 2.02 5.50 7.15
N GLY A 64 2.34 4.32 7.65
CA GLY A 64 1.35 3.40 8.19
C GLY A 64 1.90 2.52 9.29
N ILE A 65 0.97 1.87 9.96
CA ILE A 65 1.24 0.87 10.98
C ILE A 65 0.38 -0.35 10.75
N GLU A 66 0.92 -1.53 11.03
CA GLU A 66 0.19 -2.79 10.98
C GLU A 66 0.46 -3.59 12.25
N ALA A 67 -0.55 -4.31 12.71
CA ALA A 67 -0.42 -5.36 13.72
C ALA A 67 -0.86 -6.68 13.11
N GLY A 68 -0.11 -7.75 13.35
CA GLY A 68 -0.39 -9.05 12.78
C GLY A 68 -0.10 -10.21 13.72
N TYR A 69 -0.61 -11.37 13.36
CA TYR A 69 -0.42 -12.62 14.09
C TYR A 69 -0.08 -13.76 13.12
N LEU A 70 1.02 -14.45 13.38
CA LEU A 70 1.43 -15.64 12.64
C LEU A 70 0.53 -16.84 13.02
N ILE A 71 -0.47 -17.12 12.19
CA ILE A 71 -1.34 -18.30 12.33
C ILE A 71 -0.48 -19.57 12.20
N THR A 72 0.42 -19.56 11.23
CA THR A 72 1.46 -20.58 11.04
C THR A 72 2.81 -19.87 10.83
N PRO A 73 3.96 -20.57 10.84
CA PRO A 73 5.25 -19.94 10.54
C PRO A 73 5.34 -19.25 9.15
N ARG A 74 4.37 -19.51 8.27
CA ARG A 74 4.32 -18.96 6.92
C ARG A 74 3.12 -18.06 6.64
N LEU A 75 2.07 -18.15 7.46
CA LEU A 75 0.82 -17.43 7.25
C LEU A 75 0.63 -16.39 8.34
N LEU A 76 0.71 -15.11 7.95
CA LEU A 76 0.44 -13.95 8.79
C LEU A 76 -0.96 -13.40 8.46
N ALA A 77 -1.82 -13.27 9.46
CA ALA A 77 -3.01 -12.40 9.37
C ALA A 77 -2.65 -11.04 9.97
N TYR A 78 -3.12 -9.95 9.35
CA TYR A 78 -2.81 -8.60 9.80
C TYR A 78 -3.98 -7.64 9.61
N ALA A 79 -3.92 -6.53 10.35
CA ALA A 79 -4.73 -5.35 10.12
C ALA A 79 -3.85 -4.10 10.27
N GLY A 80 -4.18 -3.05 9.53
CA GLY A 80 -3.36 -1.83 9.54
C GLY A 80 -4.10 -0.60 9.04
N VAL A 81 -3.44 0.52 9.24
CA VAL A 81 -3.85 1.83 8.72
C VAL A 81 -2.66 2.49 8.03
N ASP A 82 -2.95 3.14 6.92
CA ASP A 82 -1.98 3.86 6.08
C ASP A 82 -2.56 5.24 5.74
N ILE A 83 -1.79 6.29 5.88
CA ILE A 83 -2.17 7.66 5.56
C ILE A 83 -1.14 8.21 4.59
N VAL A 84 -1.62 8.63 3.41
CA VAL A 84 -0.77 9.17 2.34
C VAL A 84 -1.28 10.56 1.98
N LYS A 85 -0.39 11.52 1.84
CA LYS A 85 -0.69 12.83 1.26
C LYS A 85 -0.30 12.83 -0.22
N GLN A 86 -1.22 13.23 -1.07
CA GLN A 86 -1.05 13.32 -2.52
C GLN A 86 -1.34 14.74 -2.96
N GLY A 87 -0.48 15.31 -3.82
CA GLY A 87 -0.74 16.57 -4.49
C GLY A 87 -1.57 16.36 -5.76
N VAL A 88 -2.38 17.34 -6.13
CA VAL A 88 -3.08 17.41 -7.42
C VAL A 88 -2.70 18.71 -8.10
N ASN A 89 -2.22 18.60 -9.35
CA ASN A 89 -1.91 19.75 -10.18
C ASN A 89 -2.91 19.85 -11.36
N GLU A 90 -4.22 19.80 -11.07
CA GLU A 90 -5.22 20.07 -12.09
C GLU A 90 -5.68 21.53 -12.00
N VAL A 91 -5.92 22.13 -13.17
CA VAL A 91 -6.37 23.52 -13.30
C VAL A 91 -7.68 23.73 -12.53
N GLY A 92 -7.59 24.42 -11.40
CA GLY A 92 -8.75 24.77 -10.57
C GLY A 92 -8.91 23.96 -9.27
N LEU A 93 -8.04 22.96 -9.01
CA LEU A 93 -7.98 22.24 -7.74
C LEU A 93 -6.54 22.33 -7.22
N ASP A 94 -6.27 23.36 -6.44
CA ASP A 94 -5.00 23.53 -5.74
C ASP A 94 -5.21 23.04 -4.30
N GLY A 95 -4.79 21.81 -4.00
CA GLY A 95 -4.99 21.25 -2.66
C GLY A 95 -4.31 19.92 -2.44
N ASP A 96 -4.00 19.67 -1.18
CA ASP A 96 -3.49 18.38 -0.71
C ASP A 96 -4.64 17.40 -0.50
N PHE A 97 -4.56 16.22 -1.11
CA PHE A 97 -5.48 15.11 -0.85
C PHE A 97 -4.90 14.18 0.23
N GLY A 98 -5.67 13.96 1.28
CA GLY A 98 -5.41 12.94 2.27
C GLY A 98 -6.05 11.61 1.86
N LEU A 99 -5.24 10.57 1.58
CA LEU A 99 -5.72 9.22 1.32
C LEU A 99 -5.50 8.35 2.54
N THR A 100 -6.57 7.83 3.11
CA THR A 100 -6.54 6.90 4.25
C THR A 100 -6.93 5.50 3.79
N HIS A 101 -6.13 4.49 4.17
CA HIS A 101 -6.45 3.08 3.98
C HIS A 101 -6.55 2.40 5.34
N ILE A 102 -7.66 1.71 5.59
CA ILE A 102 -7.82 0.79 6.71
C ILE A 102 -7.99 -0.58 6.08
N GLU A 103 -7.06 -1.50 6.33
CA GLU A 103 -7.04 -2.80 5.66
C GLU A 103 -6.84 -3.95 6.65
N ALA A 104 -7.41 -5.10 6.30
CA ALA A 104 -7.11 -6.39 6.92
C ALA A 104 -6.79 -7.40 5.84
N GLY A 105 -5.84 -8.29 6.10
CA GLY A 105 -5.37 -9.21 5.08
C GLY A 105 -4.58 -10.38 5.62
N ALA A 106 -4.04 -11.14 4.68
CA ALA A 106 -3.13 -12.24 4.99
C ALA A 106 -1.92 -12.22 4.04
N ARG A 107 -0.76 -12.63 4.57
CA ARG A 107 0.50 -12.81 3.81
C ARG A 107 1.00 -14.23 3.95
N LEU A 108 1.33 -14.85 2.82
CA LEU A 108 1.98 -16.14 2.75
C LEU A 108 3.46 -15.94 2.43
N SER A 109 4.32 -16.40 3.32
CA SER A 109 5.77 -16.25 3.22
C SER A 109 6.44 -17.53 2.73
N PHE A 110 7.55 -17.36 1.98
CA PHE A 110 8.31 -18.42 1.34
C PHE A 110 9.76 -18.41 1.85
N PRO A 111 10.06 -19.13 2.97
CA PRO A 111 11.41 -19.18 3.52
C PRO A 111 12.41 -19.78 2.54
N ILE A 112 13.52 -19.09 2.34
CA ILE A 112 14.64 -19.56 1.53
C ILE A 112 15.69 -20.14 2.48
N SER A 113 16.02 -21.42 2.30
CA SER A 113 17.01 -22.11 3.13
C SER A 113 18.37 -21.39 3.11
N GLY A 114 18.96 -21.18 4.29
CA GLY A 114 20.24 -20.50 4.43
C GLY A 114 20.20 -18.99 4.20
N SER A 115 19.03 -18.39 4.01
CA SER A 115 18.88 -16.96 3.73
C SER A 115 18.15 -16.25 4.87
N LYS A 116 18.49 -14.99 5.08
CA LYS A 116 17.75 -14.04 5.92
C LYS A 116 16.59 -13.36 5.17
N LEU A 117 16.42 -13.65 3.88
CA LEU A 117 15.36 -13.13 3.05
C LEU A 117 14.12 -14.01 3.17
N LEU A 118 12.98 -13.37 3.33
CA LEU A 118 11.66 -13.99 3.43
C LEU A 118 10.70 -13.31 2.44
N PRO A 119 10.66 -13.75 1.17
CA PRO A 119 9.67 -13.29 0.22
C PRO A 119 8.25 -13.65 0.66
N TYR A 120 7.29 -12.80 0.31
CA TYR A 120 5.89 -13.04 0.59
C TYR A 120 4.99 -12.54 -0.54
N VAL A 121 3.78 -13.12 -0.59
CA VAL A 121 2.63 -12.60 -1.32
C VAL A 121 1.46 -12.47 -0.37
N GLY A 122 0.53 -11.59 -0.67
CA GLY A 122 -0.62 -11.38 0.21
C GLY A 122 -1.84 -10.86 -0.53
N GLY A 123 -2.97 -10.92 0.18
CA GLY A 123 -4.20 -10.29 -0.23
C GLY A 123 -4.81 -9.52 0.93
N TRP A 124 -5.56 -8.48 0.62
CA TRP A 124 -6.21 -7.63 1.61
C TRP A 124 -7.57 -7.13 1.12
N VAL A 125 -8.41 -6.81 2.08
CA VAL A 125 -9.66 -6.08 1.90
C VAL A 125 -9.69 -4.91 2.89
N GLY A 126 -10.38 -3.84 2.55
CA GLY A 126 -10.40 -2.69 3.44
C GLY A 126 -11.30 -1.57 2.95
N ARG A 127 -11.17 -0.44 3.64
CA ARG A 127 -11.84 0.81 3.31
C ARG A 127 -10.80 1.86 2.92
N ARG A 128 -11.11 2.59 1.85
CA ARG A 128 -10.39 3.79 1.46
C ARG A 128 -11.21 5.02 1.78
N GLY A 129 -10.54 6.08 2.21
CA GLY A 129 -11.09 7.41 2.35
C GLY A 129 -10.19 8.41 1.64
N LEU A 130 -10.76 9.29 0.87
CA LEU A 130 -10.10 10.44 0.27
C LEU A 130 -10.72 11.68 0.90
N THR A 131 -9.89 12.60 1.42
CA THR A 131 -10.34 13.87 1.99
C THR A 131 -9.58 15.01 1.34
N THR A 132 -10.29 16.08 1.01
CA THR A 132 -9.70 17.32 0.52
C THR A 132 -10.54 18.51 0.99
N THR A 133 -9.91 19.66 1.11
CA THR A 133 -10.61 20.93 1.32
C THR A 133 -10.63 21.66 0.00
N VAL A 134 -11.80 22.10 -0.44
CA VAL A 134 -12.01 22.86 -1.67
C VAL A 134 -12.35 24.29 -1.29
N ASP A 135 -11.55 25.23 -1.77
CA ASP A 135 -11.80 26.66 -1.59
C ASP A 135 -12.65 27.20 -2.73
N ASP A 136 -13.82 27.74 -2.41
CA ASP A 136 -14.65 28.48 -3.37
C ASP A 136 -14.14 29.91 -3.45
N PHE A 137 -13.40 30.23 -4.50
CA PHE A 137 -12.84 31.55 -4.74
C PHE A 137 -13.91 32.64 -4.98
N ALA A 138 -15.15 32.26 -5.33
CA ALA A 138 -16.22 33.22 -5.57
C ALA A 138 -16.87 33.69 -4.27
N THR A 139 -16.97 32.83 -3.28
CA THR A 139 -17.61 33.12 -1.98
C THR A 139 -16.61 33.27 -0.84
N GLY A 140 -15.36 32.88 -1.03
CA GLY A 140 -14.33 32.84 0.01
C GLY A 140 -14.60 31.82 1.12
N THR A 141 -15.43 30.82 0.85
CA THR A 141 -15.75 29.74 1.79
C THR A 141 -15.00 28.48 1.41
N SER A 142 -14.53 27.71 2.41
CA SER A 142 -13.90 26.40 2.22
C SER A 142 -14.88 25.32 2.60
N SER A 143 -14.98 24.25 1.81
CA SER A 143 -15.81 23.08 2.08
C SER A 143 -14.96 21.82 2.13
N ASP A 144 -15.20 20.96 3.12
CA ASP A 144 -14.53 19.68 3.28
C ASP A 144 -15.25 18.60 2.46
N LEU A 145 -14.56 18.08 1.45
CA LEU A 145 -15.02 16.96 0.63
C LEU A 145 -14.39 15.67 1.12
N SER A 146 -15.22 14.67 1.39
CA SER A 146 -14.78 13.34 1.78
C SER A 146 -15.46 12.26 0.93
N LEU A 147 -14.63 11.45 0.26
CA LEU A 147 -15.08 10.27 -0.47
C LEU A 147 -14.60 9.01 0.24
N SER A 148 -15.44 7.99 0.30
CA SER A 148 -15.00 6.71 0.87
C SER A 148 -15.67 5.52 0.21
N GLY A 149 -14.99 4.37 0.28
CA GLY A 149 -15.49 3.15 -0.30
C GLY A 149 -14.69 1.90 0.10
N LEU A 150 -15.15 0.77 -0.41
CA LEU A 150 -14.51 -0.52 -0.18
C LEU A 150 -13.45 -0.78 -1.25
N ALA A 151 -12.38 -1.44 -0.85
CA ALA A 151 -11.30 -1.84 -1.73
C ALA A 151 -10.76 -3.22 -1.36
N ALA A 152 -10.17 -3.89 -2.34
CA ALA A 152 -9.45 -5.13 -2.16
C ALA A 152 -8.20 -5.11 -3.03
N GLY A 153 -7.22 -5.94 -2.68
CA GLY A 153 -6.00 -5.96 -3.47
C GLY A 153 -5.06 -7.12 -3.14
N ALA A 154 -3.97 -7.12 -3.88
CA ALA A 154 -2.87 -8.04 -3.70
C ALA A 154 -1.59 -7.28 -3.33
N SER A 155 -0.70 -7.94 -2.64
CA SER A 155 0.61 -7.40 -2.26
C SER A 155 1.70 -8.45 -2.43
N GLY A 156 2.93 -7.99 -2.62
CA GLY A 156 4.10 -8.83 -2.64
C GLY A 156 5.31 -8.06 -2.16
N GLY A 157 6.26 -8.76 -1.58
CA GLY A 157 7.44 -8.10 -1.05
C GLY A 157 8.46 -9.07 -0.48
N VAL A 158 9.43 -8.51 0.23
CA VAL A 158 10.49 -9.26 0.88
C VAL A 158 10.82 -8.65 2.23
N GLN A 159 10.99 -9.52 3.22
CA GLN A 159 11.54 -9.18 4.53
C GLN A 159 12.99 -9.62 4.61
N PHE A 160 13.84 -8.78 5.17
CA PHE A 160 15.23 -9.10 5.50
C PHE A 160 15.39 -9.09 7.01
N PHE A 161 15.63 -10.26 7.60
CA PHE A 161 15.81 -10.41 9.04
C PHE A 161 17.19 -9.90 9.47
N VAL A 162 17.21 -8.82 10.22
CA VAL A 162 18.40 -8.29 10.90
C VAL A 162 18.70 -9.17 12.13
N SER A 163 17.64 -9.50 12.89
CA SER A 163 17.65 -10.41 14.04
C SER A 163 16.38 -11.26 14.07
N PRO A 164 16.24 -12.27 14.95
CA PRO A 164 14.98 -13.01 15.10
C PRO A 164 13.78 -12.15 15.49
N SER A 165 14.01 -10.98 16.10
CA SER A 165 12.96 -10.04 16.56
C SER A 165 12.78 -8.83 15.64
N LEU A 166 13.62 -8.64 14.61
CA LEU A 166 13.56 -7.46 13.74
C LEU A 166 13.84 -7.81 12.29
N ALA A 167 12.95 -7.40 11.40
CA ALA A 167 13.16 -7.49 9.95
C ALA A 167 12.87 -6.15 9.28
N ILE A 168 13.62 -5.82 8.24
CA ILE A 168 13.33 -4.74 7.29
C ILE A 168 12.38 -5.31 6.24
N ASP A 169 11.36 -4.56 5.88
CA ASP A 169 10.30 -4.97 4.95
C ASP A 169 10.24 -4.01 3.76
N GLY A 170 10.15 -4.54 2.56
CA GLY A 170 9.90 -3.79 1.35
C GLY A 170 8.88 -4.50 0.47
N GLY A 171 7.89 -3.78 -0.04
CA GLY A 171 6.84 -4.39 -0.82
C GLY A 171 6.06 -3.44 -1.70
N VAL A 172 5.28 -4.03 -2.59
CA VAL A 172 4.31 -3.36 -3.46
C VAL A 172 2.91 -3.88 -3.17
N SER A 173 1.93 -3.00 -3.24
CA SER A 173 0.52 -3.33 -3.08
C SER A 173 -0.27 -2.73 -4.24
N LEU A 174 -1.10 -3.55 -4.88
CA LEU A 174 -2.03 -3.17 -5.93
C LEU A 174 -3.45 -3.34 -5.39
N GLY A 175 -4.30 -2.36 -5.60
CA GLY A 175 -5.65 -2.42 -5.10
C GLY A 175 -6.66 -1.82 -6.06
N VAL A 176 -7.85 -2.42 -6.08
CA VAL A 176 -9.03 -1.94 -6.79
C VAL A 176 -10.15 -1.72 -5.79
N GLY A 177 -11.02 -0.78 -6.07
CA GLY A 177 -12.13 -0.47 -5.16
C GLY A 177 -13.20 0.35 -5.83
N LYS A 178 -14.23 0.66 -5.06
CA LYS A 178 -15.31 1.57 -5.46
C LYS A 178 -15.48 2.62 -4.39
N MET A 179 -15.50 3.89 -4.80
CA MET A 179 -15.83 5.02 -3.95
C MET A 179 -17.22 5.53 -4.33
N GLY A 180 -18.14 5.59 -3.37
CA GLY A 180 -19.53 5.99 -3.63
C GLY A 180 -20.19 6.69 -2.45
N ASN A 181 -19.49 6.81 -1.31
CA ASN A 181 -19.97 7.58 -0.18
C ASN A 181 -19.30 8.96 -0.21
N VAL A 182 -20.03 9.94 -0.71
CA VAL A 182 -19.59 11.35 -0.76
C VAL A 182 -20.17 12.10 0.42
N LYS A 183 -19.37 12.93 1.06
CA LYS A 183 -19.79 13.86 2.10
C LYS A 183 -19.21 15.23 1.80
N VAL A 184 -20.04 16.27 1.91
CA VAL A 184 -19.67 17.67 1.86
C VAL A 184 -19.98 18.28 3.22
N ASP A 185 -19.00 18.85 3.89
CA ASP A 185 -19.11 19.40 5.25
C ASP A 185 -19.75 18.41 6.26
N GLY A 186 -19.41 17.10 6.10
CA GLY A 186 -19.93 16.03 6.93
C GLY A 186 -21.34 15.53 6.56
N GLN A 187 -22.07 16.19 5.68
CA GLN A 187 -23.38 15.77 5.21
C GLN A 187 -23.23 14.82 4.01
N LYS A 188 -24.03 13.73 4.05
CA LYS A 188 -24.01 12.74 2.96
C LYS A 188 -24.74 13.29 1.74
N GLU A 189 -24.02 13.29 0.62
CA GLU A 189 -24.56 13.66 -0.68
C GLU A 189 -24.68 12.42 -1.58
N ASP A 190 -25.76 12.39 -2.39
CA ASP A 190 -25.97 11.31 -3.37
C ASP A 190 -25.48 11.82 -4.74
N TRP A 191 -24.26 11.46 -5.10
CA TRP A 191 -23.63 11.86 -6.37
C TRP A 191 -23.71 10.76 -7.44
N GLY A 192 -24.60 9.78 -7.27
CA GLY A 192 -24.89 8.74 -8.26
C GLY A 192 -24.07 7.46 -8.09
N THR A 193 -23.61 6.87 -9.20
CA THR A 193 -22.93 5.58 -9.21
C THR A 193 -21.52 5.63 -8.62
N PRO A 194 -21.15 4.63 -7.80
CA PRO A 194 -19.79 4.53 -7.27
C PRO A 194 -18.73 4.42 -8.37
N ASP A 195 -17.68 5.22 -8.27
CA ASP A 195 -16.56 5.18 -9.21
C ASP A 195 -15.53 4.10 -8.87
N ASN A 196 -15.00 3.47 -9.91
CA ASN A 196 -13.92 2.50 -9.77
C ASN A 196 -12.62 3.26 -9.45
N THR A 197 -11.85 2.71 -8.53
CA THR A 197 -10.53 3.26 -8.17
C THR A 197 -9.47 2.20 -8.23
N THR A 198 -8.30 2.58 -8.74
CA THR A 198 -7.09 1.76 -8.67
C THR A 198 -6.01 2.49 -7.88
N THR A 199 -5.19 1.75 -7.16
CA THR A 199 -4.08 2.34 -6.39
C THR A 199 -2.89 1.40 -6.43
N THR A 200 -1.71 1.98 -6.67
CA THR A 200 -0.43 1.30 -6.52
C THR A 200 0.34 1.95 -5.39
N ARG A 201 0.78 1.16 -4.40
CA ARG A 201 1.55 1.63 -3.25
C ARG A 201 2.86 0.86 -3.15
N LEU A 202 3.96 1.57 -2.94
CA LEU A 202 5.22 1.03 -2.46
C LEU A 202 5.28 1.21 -0.95
N ARG A 203 5.79 0.21 -0.22
CA ARG A 203 5.96 0.26 1.23
C ARG A 203 7.39 -0.13 1.59
N PHE A 204 7.96 0.60 2.56
CA PHE A 204 9.26 0.29 3.13
C PHE A 204 9.22 0.55 4.63
N GLY A 205 9.57 -0.44 5.43
CA GLY A 205 9.44 -0.35 6.88
C GLY A 205 10.20 -1.41 7.66
N ALA A 206 9.79 -1.59 8.89
CA ALA A 206 10.35 -2.58 9.79
C ALA A 206 9.26 -3.39 10.50
N ASN A 207 9.47 -4.69 10.59
CA ASN A 207 8.65 -5.62 11.36
C ASN A 207 9.37 -5.95 12.68
N TRP A 208 8.69 -5.72 13.76
CA TRP A 208 9.14 -6.13 15.09
C TRP A 208 8.32 -7.32 15.58
N TYR A 209 9.02 -8.35 16.04
CA TYR A 209 8.50 -9.59 16.59
C TYR A 209 8.86 -9.62 18.10
N PRO A 210 7.98 -9.11 18.99
CA PRO A 210 8.27 -8.94 20.42
C PRO A 210 8.54 -10.25 21.17
#